data_b003e1147ab0d046c60bab69d474085d
#
_entry.id   b003e1147ab0d046c60bab69d474085d
#
_cell.length_a   1.000
_cell.length_b   1.000
_cell.length_c   1.000
_cell.angle_alpha   90.00
_cell.angle_beta   90.00
_cell.angle_gamma   90.00
#
_symmetry.space_group_name_H-M   'P 1'
#
loop_
_entity.id
_entity.type
_entity.pdbx_description
1 polymer ?
#
loop_
_entity_poly.entity_id
_entity_poly.type
_entity_poly.pdbx_seq_one_letter_code
_entity_poly.pdbx_strand_id
1 'polypeptide(L)'
;IFNGSLKPDAESNTFSVCKMLQLAFDKLGHECDIVTLRDLDYEGSTDDVNDELKPHIMKMFNVDGVVFATPIWWGTHSCHIQAMLERLDFIYSWAKDNKYQPFYNKVFGTLVSGGGDGFQHIHGVLYSAAANFGFTIPPQCNIESKAQGIEEIKEDEDTYNQVKNCATNMVVWAMLLQAGQPTLAARHGSVDINE
;
A
#
# COMPACT_ATOMS: atom_id res chain seq x y z
N ILE A 1 -0.62 -5.86 -3.47
CA ILE A 1 -0.81 -4.53 -4.08
C ILE A 1 -2.30 -4.32 -4.32
N PHE A 2 -2.86 -3.21 -3.83
CA PHE A 2 -4.22 -2.78 -4.16
C PHE A 2 -4.15 -1.76 -5.30
N ASN A 3 -4.62 -2.18 -6.48
CA ASN A 3 -4.66 -1.35 -7.68
C ASN A 3 -5.97 -0.56 -7.75
N GLY A 4 -5.90 0.74 -7.57
CA GLY A 4 -7.03 1.68 -7.63
C GLY A 4 -7.27 2.30 -9.01
N SER A 5 -6.77 1.68 -10.09
CA SER A 5 -7.05 2.16 -11.45
C SER A 5 -8.52 2.05 -11.80
N LEU A 6 -9.07 3.10 -12.47
CA LEU A 6 -10.42 3.07 -13.03
C LEU A 6 -10.45 2.44 -14.43
N LYS A 7 -9.30 2.26 -15.06
CA LYS A 7 -9.19 1.65 -16.38
C LYS A 7 -9.08 0.13 -16.28
N PRO A 8 -9.50 -0.60 -17.32
CA PRO A 8 -9.17 -2.02 -17.45
C PRO A 8 -7.66 -2.24 -17.35
N ASP A 9 -7.24 -3.36 -16.80
CA ASP A 9 -5.83 -3.67 -16.56
C ASP A 9 -4.97 -3.53 -17.82
N ALA A 10 -5.48 -3.98 -18.97
CA ALA A 10 -4.76 -3.89 -20.26
C ALA A 10 -4.51 -2.43 -20.72
N GLU A 11 -5.27 -1.46 -20.21
CA GLU A 11 -5.17 -0.04 -20.58
C GLU A 11 -4.61 0.82 -19.45
N SER A 12 -4.30 0.22 -18.31
CA SER A 12 -3.93 0.91 -17.08
C SER A 12 -2.42 1.04 -16.93
N ASN A 13 -1.92 2.27 -16.99
CA ASN A 13 -0.52 2.55 -16.66
C ASN A 13 -0.20 2.19 -15.19
N THR A 14 -1.13 2.45 -14.26
CA THR A 14 -0.99 2.06 -12.86
C THR A 14 -0.79 0.55 -12.74
N PHE A 15 -1.62 -0.26 -13.42
CA PHE A 15 -1.49 -1.71 -13.41
C PHE A 15 -0.17 -2.19 -14.01
N SER A 16 0.30 -1.55 -15.10
CA SER A 16 1.60 -1.87 -15.70
C SER A 16 2.74 -1.70 -14.70
N VAL A 17 2.74 -0.62 -13.90
CA VAL A 17 3.75 -0.43 -12.84
C VAL A 17 3.55 -1.43 -11.69
N CYS A 18 2.30 -1.79 -11.32
CA CYS A 18 2.03 -2.86 -10.35
C CYS A 18 2.64 -4.19 -10.82
N LYS A 19 2.52 -4.53 -12.09
CA LYS A 19 3.13 -5.75 -12.68
C LYS A 19 4.65 -5.73 -12.62
N MET A 20 5.27 -4.57 -12.86
CA MET A 20 6.73 -4.43 -12.71
C MET A 20 7.17 -4.60 -11.25
N LEU A 21 6.41 -4.04 -10.32
CA LEU A 21 6.69 -4.19 -8.88
C LEU A 21 6.48 -5.65 -8.43
N GLN A 22 5.42 -6.32 -8.90
CA GLN A 22 5.20 -7.75 -8.68
C GLN A 22 6.39 -8.57 -9.16
N LEU A 23 6.85 -8.33 -10.39
CA LEU A 23 8.02 -9.01 -10.96
C LEU A 23 9.30 -8.75 -10.15
N ALA A 24 9.46 -7.55 -9.57
CA ALA A 24 10.60 -7.25 -8.71
C ALA A 24 10.55 -8.07 -7.41
N PHE A 25 9.39 -8.23 -6.78
CA PHE A 25 9.22 -9.12 -5.62
C PHE A 25 9.48 -10.58 -5.97
N ASP A 26 8.93 -11.07 -7.11
CA ASP A 26 9.17 -12.45 -7.57
C ASP A 26 10.67 -12.73 -7.76
N LYS A 27 11.44 -11.77 -8.33
CA LYS A 27 12.89 -11.90 -8.47
C LYS A 27 13.65 -11.90 -7.16
N LEU A 28 13.07 -11.31 -6.11
CA LEU A 28 13.61 -11.36 -4.75
C LEU A 28 13.17 -12.63 -3.99
N GLY A 29 12.37 -13.49 -4.61
CA GLY A 29 11.88 -14.74 -4.02
C GLY A 29 10.65 -14.58 -3.12
N HIS A 30 9.88 -13.51 -3.30
CA HIS A 30 8.71 -13.21 -2.50
C HIS A 30 7.43 -13.18 -3.35
N GLU A 31 6.35 -13.75 -2.81
CA GLU A 31 5.03 -13.73 -3.44
C GLU A 31 4.39 -12.34 -3.35
N CYS A 32 3.73 -11.94 -4.40
CA CYS A 32 3.02 -10.66 -4.47
C CYS A 32 1.74 -10.79 -5.27
N ASP A 33 0.60 -10.53 -4.64
CA ASP A 33 -0.69 -10.48 -5.32
C ASP A 33 -1.05 -9.05 -5.72
N ILE A 34 -1.76 -8.90 -6.81
CA ILE A 34 -2.38 -7.64 -7.23
C ILE A 34 -3.90 -7.82 -7.13
N VAL A 35 -4.54 -6.93 -6.40
CA VAL A 35 -6.00 -6.84 -6.28
C VAL A 35 -6.45 -5.60 -7.03
N THR A 36 -7.15 -5.76 -8.14
CA THR A 36 -7.72 -4.65 -8.90
C THR A 36 -9.08 -4.28 -8.33
N LEU A 37 -9.13 -3.17 -7.60
CA LEU A 37 -10.33 -2.75 -6.84
C LEU A 37 -11.55 -2.52 -7.72
N ARG A 38 -11.35 -2.03 -8.93
CA ARG A 38 -12.40 -1.80 -9.93
C ARG A 38 -13.19 -3.06 -10.30
N ASP A 39 -12.57 -4.23 -10.20
CA ASP A 39 -13.16 -5.50 -10.62
C ASP A 39 -13.92 -6.21 -9.48
N LEU A 40 -13.96 -5.60 -8.30
CA LEU A 40 -14.70 -6.09 -7.14
C LEU A 40 -16.04 -5.36 -7.01
N ASP A 41 -17.07 -6.10 -6.59
CA ASP A 41 -18.35 -5.52 -6.17
C ASP A 41 -18.27 -5.21 -4.66
N TYR A 42 -18.19 -3.92 -4.34
CA TYR A 42 -18.12 -3.44 -2.96
C TYR A 42 -18.75 -2.05 -2.83
N GLU A 43 -19.21 -1.74 -1.64
CA GLU A 43 -19.75 -0.42 -1.31
C GLU A 43 -18.77 0.44 -0.50
N GLY A 44 -18.86 1.76 -0.64
CA GLY A 44 -18.20 2.72 0.25
C GLY A 44 -18.85 2.66 1.63
N SER A 45 -18.07 2.37 2.67
CA SER A 45 -18.58 2.27 4.04
C SER A 45 -17.43 2.39 5.04
N THR A 46 -17.73 2.88 6.23
CA THR A 46 -16.83 2.86 7.39
C THR A 46 -17.08 1.64 8.28
N ASP A 47 -18.09 0.84 7.96
CA ASP A 47 -18.49 -0.33 8.73
C ASP A 47 -17.84 -1.61 8.19
N ASP A 48 -17.90 -2.68 8.98
CA ASP A 48 -17.46 -4.02 8.59
C ASP A 48 -18.49 -4.70 7.67
N VAL A 49 -18.52 -4.29 6.40
CA VAL A 49 -19.43 -4.84 5.39
C VAL A 49 -18.87 -6.13 4.82
N ASN A 50 -19.76 -7.12 4.62
CA ASN A 50 -19.42 -8.42 4.04
C ASN A 50 -19.67 -8.42 2.53
N ASP A 51 -18.71 -7.92 1.77
CA ASP A 51 -18.69 -7.82 0.30
C ASP A 51 -17.39 -8.42 -0.28
N GLU A 52 -17.15 -8.25 -1.58
CA GLU A 52 -15.96 -8.82 -2.24
C GLU A 52 -14.64 -8.16 -1.80
N LEU A 53 -14.65 -6.95 -1.25
CA LEU A 53 -13.46 -6.28 -0.75
C LEU A 53 -13.00 -6.84 0.61
N LYS A 54 -13.93 -7.28 1.46
CA LYS A 54 -13.63 -7.75 2.83
C LYS A 54 -12.58 -8.85 2.89
N PRO A 55 -12.62 -9.94 2.09
CA PRO A 55 -11.59 -10.99 2.13
C PRO A 55 -10.18 -10.44 1.84
N HIS A 56 -10.05 -9.46 0.95
CA HIS A 56 -8.78 -8.84 0.62
C HIS A 56 -8.26 -7.95 1.75
N ILE A 57 -9.14 -7.21 2.43
CA ILE A 57 -8.78 -6.47 3.65
C ILE A 57 -8.31 -7.44 4.74
N MET A 58 -9.05 -8.52 4.97
CA MET A 58 -8.67 -9.52 5.97
C MET A 58 -7.34 -10.22 5.64
N LYS A 59 -7.01 -10.36 4.35
CA LYS A 59 -5.70 -10.88 3.93
C LYS A 59 -4.55 -9.96 4.34
N MET A 60 -4.76 -8.65 4.50
CA MET A 60 -3.73 -7.72 4.96
C MET A 60 -3.18 -8.08 6.35
N PHE A 61 -3.94 -8.79 7.17
CA PHE A 61 -3.46 -9.27 8.48
C PHE A 61 -2.41 -10.38 8.37
N ASN A 62 -2.33 -11.06 7.23
CA ASN A 62 -1.49 -12.23 7.01
C ASN A 62 -0.36 -12.03 6.00
N VAL A 63 -0.14 -10.79 5.54
CA VAL A 63 0.97 -10.43 4.66
C VAL A 63 1.97 -9.54 5.39
N ASP A 64 3.19 -9.47 4.88
CA ASP A 64 4.27 -8.68 5.49
C ASP A 64 4.31 -7.24 5.00
N GLY A 65 3.72 -6.99 3.85
CA GLY A 65 3.68 -5.64 3.26
C GLY A 65 2.45 -5.39 2.41
N VAL A 66 2.09 -4.12 2.30
CA VAL A 66 0.95 -3.64 1.50
C VAL A 66 1.39 -2.45 0.66
N VAL A 67 0.92 -2.40 -0.58
CA VAL A 67 1.14 -1.25 -1.47
C VAL A 67 -0.21 -0.75 -1.96
N PHE A 68 -0.43 0.57 -1.86
CA PHE A 68 -1.56 1.23 -2.51
C PHE A 68 -1.10 1.89 -3.79
N ALA A 69 -1.70 1.47 -4.91
CA ALA A 69 -1.40 1.94 -6.24
C ALA A 69 -2.57 2.75 -6.80
N THR A 70 -2.31 3.96 -7.28
CA THR A 70 -3.35 4.87 -7.76
C THR A 70 -2.91 5.67 -8.98
N PRO A 71 -3.81 5.92 -9.95
CA PRO A 71 -3.62 7.01 -10.89
C PRO A 71 -3.87 8.37 -10.21
N ILE A 72 -3.32 9.44 -10.80
CA ILE A 72 -3.64 10.81 -10.40
C ILE A 72 -4.96 11.23 -11.05
N TRP A 73 -5.87 11.73 -10.25
CA TRP A 73 -7.11 12.39 -10.68
C TRP A 73 -7.21 13.77 -10.03
N TRP A 74 -7.01 14.83 -10.83
CA TRP A 74 -7.09 16.22 -10.36
C TRP A 74 -6.25 16.48 -9.10
N GLY A 75 -5.00 16.00 -9.10
CA GLY A 75 -4.06 16.18 -7.99
C GLY A 75 -4.28 15.26 -6.79
N THR A 76 -5.24 14.32 -6.84
CA THR A 76 -5.53 13.38 -5.76
C THR A 76 -5.59 11.92 -6.25
N HIS A 77 -5.69 10.98 -5.32
CA HIS A 77 -5.85 9.55 -5.61
C HIS A 77 -7.26 9.22 -6.16
N SER A 78 -7.42 8.01 -6.69
CA SER A 78 -8.69 7.54 -7.24
C SER A 78 -9.76 7.31 -6.17
N CYS A 79 -11.03 7.31 -6.60
CA CYS A 79 -12.16 6.96 -5.73
C CYS A 79 -12.05 5.56 -5.14
N HIS A 80 -11.45 4.59 -5.85
CA HIS A 80 -11.24 3.24 -5.32
C HIS A 80 -10.26 3.23 -4.13
N ILE A 81 -9.17 4.00 -4.20
CA ILE A 81 -8.26 4.13 -3.07
C ILE A 81 -8.91 4.92 -1.93
N GLN A 82 -9.72 5.93 -2.23
CA GLN A 82 -10.49 6.63 -1.19
C GLN A 82 -11.45 5.68 -0.47
N ALA A 83 -12.24 4.90 -1.22
CA ALA A 83 -13.13 3.90 -0.65
C ALA A 83 -12.38 2.85 0.19
N MET A 84 -11.19 2.42 -0.26
CA MET A 84 -10.33 1.52 0.53
C MET A 84 -9.91 2.15 1.86
N LEU A 85 -9.53 3.43 1.88
CA LEU A 85 -9.19 4.14 3.12
C LEU A 85 -10.39 4.23 4.07
N GLU A 86 -11.58 4.54 3.54
CA GLU A 86 -12.82 4.60 4.33
C GLU A 86 -13.17 3.24 4.92
N ARG A 87 -13.02 2.16 4.12
CA ARG A 87 -13.24 0.79 4.59
C ARG A 87 -12.24 0.32 5.66
N LEU A 88 -11.07 0.93 5.77
CA LEU A 88 -10.11 0.62 6.83
C LEU A 88 -10.45 1.28 8.17
N ASP A 89 -11.42 2.19 8.22
CA ASP A 89 -11.81 2.89 9.45
C ASP A 89 -12.33 1.92 10.52
N PHE A 90 -13.09 0.89 10.13
CA PHE A 90 -13.55 -0.12 11.07
C PHE A 90 -12.38 -0.87 11.75
N ILE A 91 -11.27 -1.12 11.02
CA ILE A 91 -10.07 -1.74 11.60
C ILE A 91 -9.40 -0.79 12.58
N TYR A 92 -9.32 0.50 12.23
CA TYR A 92 -8.75 1.52 13.12
C TYR A 92 -9.55 1.62 14.43
N SER A 93 -10.87 1.69 14.33
CA SER A 93 -11.77 1.73 15.47
C SER A 93 -11.66 0.46 16.33
N TRP A 94 -11.68 -0.71 15.70
CA TRP A 94 -11.48 -1.99 16.39
C TRP A 94 -10.12 -2.07 17.09
N ALA A 95 -9.05 -1.63 16.43
CA ALA A 95 -7.70 -1.64 16.98
C ALA A 95 -7.57 -0.75 18.22
N LYS A 96 -8.20 0.42 18.19
CA LYS A 96 -8.25 1.36 19.31
C LYS A 96 -8.97 0.74 20.52
N ASP A 97 -10.12 0.11 20.31
CA ASP A 97 -10.92 -0.49 21.38
C ASP A 97 -10.23 -1.70 22.00
N ASN A 98 -9.50 -2.48 21.20
CA ASN A 98 -8.78 -3.67 21.64
C ASN A 98 -7.33 -3.41 22.06
N LYS A 99 -6.84 -2.17 21.98
CA LYS A 99 -5.43 -1.78 22.25
C LYS A 99 -4.44 -2.64 21.49
N TYR A 100 -4.75 -2.93 20.22
CA TYR A 100 -3.96 -3.77 19.35
C TYR A 100 -3.81 -3.12 17.98
N GLN A 101 -2.58 -3.09 17.44
CA GLN A 101 -2.27 -2.52 16.13
C GLN A 101 -1.97 -3.66 15.14
N PRO A 102 -2.94 -4.06 14.31
CA PRO A 102 -2.80 -5.26 13.48
C PRO A 102 -1.76 -5.12 12.37
N PHE A 103 -1.37 -3.90 12.02
CA PHE A 103 -0.39 -3.64 10.97
C PHE A 103 0.99 -3.20 11.50
N TYR A 104 1.20 -3.28 12.81
CA TYR A 104 2.38 -2.74 13.49
C TYR A 104 3.73 -3.32 12.98
N ASN A 105 3.74 -4.58 12.55
CA ASN A 105 4.93 -5.27 12.05
C ASN A 105 4.93 -5.44 10.53
N LYS A 106 4.20 -4.59 9.83
CA LYS A 106 4.06 -4.65 8.37
C LYS A 106 4.58 -3.39 7.72
N VAL A 107 5.08 -3.55 6.50
CA VAL A 107 5.59 -2.42 5.72
C VAL A 107 4.53 -1.89 4.76
N PHE A 108 4.61 -0.60 4.46
CA PHE A 108 3.70 0.04 3.52
C PHE A 108 4.47 0.80 2.44
N GLY A 109 4.01 0.65 1.20
CA GLY A 109 4.51 1.39 0.05
C GLY A 109 3.37 2.04 -0.74
N THR A 110 3.71 2.97 -1.59
CA THR A 110 2.78 3.66 -2.47
C THR A 110 3.28 3.70 -3.90
N LEU A 111 2.35 3.61 -4.85
CA LEU A 111 2.61 3.74 -6.27
C LEU A 111 1.62 4.74 -6.85
N VAL A 112 2.13 5.78 -7.48
CA VAL A 112 1.30 6.81 -8.12
C VAL A 112 1.71 6.97 -9.58
N SER A 113 0.75 6.89 -10.50
CA SER A 113 0.99 7.05 -11.93
C SER A 113 0.17 8.20 -12.50
N GLY A 114 0.78 9.00 -13.39
CA GLY A 114 0.07 10.10 -14.03
C GLY A 114 0.96 11.24 -14.50
N GLY A 115 0.37 12.38 -14.81
CA GLY A 115 1.04 13.54 -15.42
C GLY A 115 2.01 14.31 -14.51
N GLY A 116 2.07 14.02 -13.22
CA GLY A 116 3.02 14.59 -12.27
C GLY A 116 2.44 15.63 -11.30
N ASP A 117 1.23 16.11 -11.52
CA ASP A 117 0.53 16.99 -10.59
C ASP A 117 -0.06 16.18 -9.42
N GLY A 118 0.45 16.37 -8.23
CA GLY A 118 -0.10 15.72 -7.02
C GLY A 118 0.66 14.51 -6.48
N PHE A 119 1.78 14.07 -7.06
CA PHE A 119 2.57 12.96 -6.51
C PHE A 119 2.84 13.12 -5.01
N GLN A 120 3.46 14.22 -4.59
CA GLN A 120 3.80 14.47 -3.19
C GLN A 120 2.57 14.53 -2.29
N HIS A 121 1.49 15.16 -2.77
CA HIS A 121 0.24 15.24 -2.03
C HIS A 121 -0.34 13.84 -1.78
N ILE A 122 -0.44 13.02 -2.84
CA ILE A 122 -1.02 11.68 -2.76
C ILE A 122 -0.19 10.79 -1.84
N HIS A 123 1.14 10.76 -2.01
CA HIS A 123 2.01 9.99 -1.12
C HIS A 123 1.87 10.46 0.33
N GLY A 124 1.81 11.76 0.58
CA GLY A 124 1.64 12.32 1.92
C GLY A 124 0.34 11.87 2.58
N VAL A 125 -0.79 11.91 1.87
CA VAL A 125 -2.10 11.45 2.37
C VAL A 125 -2.05 9.95 2.69
N LEU A 126 -1.55 9.12 1.76
CA LEU A 126 -1.50 7.67 1.94
C LEU A 126 -0.55 7.27 3.07
N TYR A 127 0.58 7.92 3.20
CA TYR A 127 1.54 7.66 4.30
C TYR A 127 0.99 8.09 5.65
N SER A 128 0.30 9.23 5.71
CA SER A 128 -0.37 9.67 6.94
C SER A 128 -1.42 8.64 7.40
N ALA A 129 -2.24 8.15 6.48
CA ALA A 129 -3.22 7.11 6.77
C ALA A 129 -2.52 5.80 7.22
N ALA A 130 -1.52 5.33 6.47
CA ALA A 130 -0.79 4.10 6.79
C ALA A 130 -0.13 4.14 8.16
N ALA A 131 0.47 5.28 8.53
CA ALA A 131 1.07 5.48 9.85
C ALA A 131 0.02 5.38 10.98
N ASN A 132 -1.19 5.96 10.78
CA ASN A 132 -2.29 5.85 11.74
C ASN A 132 -2.81 4.40 11.85
N PHE A 133 -2.76 3.61 10.79
CA PHE A 133 -3.09 2.18 10.83
C PHE A 133 -1.99 1.31 11.46
N GLY A 134 -0.83 1.87 11.74
CA GLY A 134 0.28 1.18 12.39
C GLY A 134 1.35 0.59 11.46
N PHE A 135 1.30 0.87 10.17
CA PHE A 135 2.33 0.43 9.23
C PHE A 135 3.66 1.16 9.43
N THR A 136 4.74 0.45 9.15
CA THR A 136 6.08 1.05 8.97
C THR A 136 6.27 1.44 7.50
N ILE A 137 6.76 2.64 7.25
CA ILE A 137 7.07 3.15 5.92
C ILE A 137 8.58 3.08 5.69
N PRO A 138 9.08 2.11 4.90
CA PRO A 138 10.51 2.03 4.60
C PRO A 138 10.98 3.20 3.73
N PRO A 139 12.28 3.51 3.71
CA PRO A 139 12.82 4.50 2.79
C PRO A 139 12.54 4.16 1.32
N GLN A 140 12.28 5.16 0.49
CA GLN A 140 12.10 5.00 -0.96
C GLN A 140 11.01 3.98 -1.35
N CYS A 141 9.94 3.89 -0.58
CA CYS A 141 8.78 3.06 -0.88
C CYS A 141 7.64 3.84 -1.56
N ASN A 142 7.96 4.97 -2.17
CA ASN A 142 7.10 5.75 -3.05
C ASN A 142 7.56 5.56 -4.51
N ILE A 143 6.68 5.08 -5.37
CA ILE A 143 6.92 4.96 -6.80
C ILE A 143 6.11 6.04 -7.50
N GLU A 144 6.77 6.86 -8.32
CA GLU A 144 6.17 7.86 -9.18
C GLU A 144 6.42 7.47 -10.64
N SER A 145 5.38 7.34 -11.46
CA SER A 145 5.54 6.99 -12.86
C SER A 145 4.70 7.86 -13.77
N LYS A 146 5.35 8.39 -14.82
CA LYS A 146 4.70 9.05 -15.94
C LYS A 146 4.62 8.15 -17.17
N ALA A 147 5.26 7.00 -17.13
CA ALA A 147 5.37 6.05 -18.23
C ALA A 147 4.00 5.47 -18.64
N GLN A 148 3.84 5.22 -19.92
CA GLN A 148 2.62 4.68 -20.51
C GLN A 148 2.84 3.24 -21.00
N GLY A 149 2.51 2.29 -20.13
CA GLY A 149 2.66 0.88 -20.41
C GLY A 149 4.02 0.31 -20.02
N ILE A 150 4.12 -1.01 -20.09
CA ILE A 150 5.24 -1.77 -19.50
C ILE A 150 6.56 -1.56 -20.23
N GLU A 151 6.52 -1.34 -21.54
CA GLU A 151 7.75 -1.14 -22.32
C GLU A 151 8.38 0.22 -22.02
N GLU A 152 7.57 1.29 -21.94
CA GLU A 152 8.07 2.61 -21.57
C GLU A 152 8.61 2.63 -20.13
N ILE A 153 8.01 1.86 -19.19
CA ILE A 153 8.52 1.73 -17.82
C ILE A 153 9.93 1.12 -17.80
N LYS A 154 10.20 0.15 -18.68
CA LYS A 154 11.52 -0.48 -18.76
C LYS A 154 12.60 0.47 -19.29
N GLU A 155 12.20 1.42 -20.13
CA GLU A 155 13.08 2.43 -20.72
C GLU A 155 13.23 3.66 -19.84
N ASP A 156 12.24 3.93 -18.96
CA ASP A 156 12.29 5.01 -17.98
C ASP A 156 13.12 4.56 -16.76
N GLU A 157 14.39 4.95 -16.77
CA GLU A 157 15.36 4.59 -15.73
C GLU A 157 14.90 5.02 -14.33
N ASP A 158 14.25 6.16 -14.21
CA ASP A 158 13.78 6.69 -12.91
C ASP A 158 12.67 5.80 -12.34
N THR A 159 11.63 5.50 -13.10
CA THR A 159 10.54 4.59 -12.67
C THR A 159 11.10 3.19 -12.38
N TYR A 160 11.97 2.66 -13.25
CA TYR A 160 12.57 1.36 -13.08
C TYR A 160 13.38 1.25 -11.78
N ASN A 161 14.20 2.25 -11.48
CA ASN A 161 15.00 2.28 -10.24
C ASN A 161 14.13 2.46 -9.00
N GLN A 162 13.07 3.27 -9.05
CA GLN A 162 12.11 3.41 -7.95
C GLN A 162 11.41 2.08 -7.65
N VAL A 163 10.98 1.33 -8.67
CA VAL A 163 10.38 -0.01 -8.50
C VAL A 163 11.35 -0.97 -7.80
N LYS A 164 12.62 -1.03 -8.25
CA LYS A 164 13.65 -1.87 -7.63
C LYS A 164 13.90 -1.50 -6.16
N ASN A 165 14.06 -0.20 -5.91
CA ASN A 165 14.34 0.31 -4.56
C ASN A 165 13.16 0.02 -3.62
N CYS A 166 11.94 0.27 -4.08
CA CYS A 166 10.74 -0.01 -3.31
C CYS A 166 10.64 -1.50 -2.93
N ALA A 167 10.77 -2.41 -3.91
CA ALA A 167 10.73 -3.85 -3.65
C ALA A 167 11.82 -4.28 -2.66
N THR A 168 13.07 -3.87 -2.90
CA THR A 168 14.21 -4.23 -2.04
C THR A 168 14.02 -3.71 -0.63
N ASN A 169 13.65 -2.44 -0.47
CA ASN A 169 13.48 -1.84 0.84
C ASN A 169 12.30 -2.44 1.60
N MET A 170 11.17 -2.70 0.94
CA MET A 170 10.04 -3.37 1.57
C MET A 170 10.44 -4.75 2.10
N VAL A 171 11.15 -5.56 1.30
CA VAL A 171 11.61 -6.89 1.73
C VAL A 171 12.55 -6.79 2.92
N VAL A 172 13.59 -5.96 2.84
CA VAL A 172 14.59 -5.79 3.93
C VAL A 172 13.92 -5.34 5.21
N TRP A 173 13.05 -4.34 5.15
CA TRP A 173 12.38 -3.83 6.35
C TRP A 173 11.33 -4.80 6.91
N ALA A 174 10.61 -5.54 6.07
CA ALA A 174 9.72 -6.61 6.53
C ALA A 174 10.49 -7.68 7.30
N MET A 175 11.63 -8.13 6.79
CA MET A 175 12.50 -9.10 7.47
C MET A 175 13.03 -8.54 8.80
N LEU A 176 13.44 -7.28 8.85
CA LEU A 176 13.91 -6.64 10.09
C LEU A 176 12.78 -6.54 11.13
N LEU A 177 11.58 -6.17 10.72
CA LEU A 177 10.43 -6.12 11.61
C LEU A 177 10.07 -7.50 12.16
N GLN A 178 10.09 -8.53 11.33
CA GLN A 178 9.85 -9.91 11.78
C GLN A 178 10.90 -10.38 12.79
N ALA A 179 12.17 -10.13 12.52
CA ALA A 179 13.25 -10.46 13.45
C ALA A 179 13.15 -9.70 14.78
N GLY A 180 12.60 -8.47 14.74
CA GLY A 180 12.41 -7.61 15.92
C GLY A 180 11.08 -7.81 16.66
N GLN A 181 10.18 -8.67 16.17
CA GLN A 181 8.83 -8.84 16.73
C GLN A 181 8.76 -9.02 18.25
N PRO A 182 9.59 -9.87 18.88
CA PRO A 182 9.54 -10.02 20.35
C PRO A 182 9.84 -8.73 21.10
N THR A 183 10.76 -7.93 20.59
CA THR A 183 11.13 -6.62 21.18
C THR A 183 10.03 -5.58 20.98
N LEU A 184 9.39 -5.57 19.81
CA LEU A 184 8.30 -4.63 19.50
C LEU A 184 7.05 -4.98 20.31
N ALA A 185 6.69 -6.24 20.43
CA ALA A 185 5.56 -6.70 21.23
C ALA A 185 5.72 -6.31 22.71
N ALA A 186 6.93 -6.39 23.26
CA ALA A 186 7.22 -6.02 24.64
C ALA A 186 7.11 -4.50 24.90
N ARG A 187 7.18 -3.68 23.86
CA ARG A 187 7.10 -2.22 23.96
C ARG A 187 5.73 -1.62 23.60
N HIS A 188 4.73 -2.46 23.41
CA HIS A 188 3.38 -2.02 23.07
C HIS A 188 2.63 -1.38 24.25
N GLY A 189 3.36 -0.93 25.27
CA GLY A 189 2.84 -0.14 26.36
C GLY A 189 3.02 1.35 26.09
N SER A 190 2.00 2.15 26.37
CA SER A 190 2.11 3.60 26.38
C SER A 190 3.20 4.03 27.38
N VAL A 191 4.14 4.85 26.91
CA VAL A 191 5.02 5.57 27.84
C VAL A 191 4.12 6.57 28.57
N ASP A 192 4.04 6.47 29.89
CA ASP A 192 3.40 7.51 30.69
C ASP A 192 4.35 8.72 30.72
N ILE A 193 3.96 9.79 30.04
CA ILE A 193 4.74 11.03 29.98
C ILE A 193 4.55 11.91 31.21
N ASN A 194 3.73 11.51 32.17
CA ASN A 194 3.47 12.23 33.43
C ASN A 194 4.28 11.65 34.61
N GLU A 195 5.04 10.57 34.40
CA GLU A 195 6.07 10.05 35.31
C GLU A 195 7.47 10.61 34.96
#